data_735db99c723bb1c49a4167da538e41b9
#
_entry.id   735db99c723bb1c49a4167da538e41b9
#
_cell.length_a   1.000
_cell.length_b   1.000
_cell.length_c   1.000
_cell.angle_alpha   90.00
_cell.angle_beta   90.00
_cell.angle_gamma   90.00
#
_symmetry.space_group_name_H-M   'P 1'
#
loop_
_entity.id
_entity.type
_entity.pdbx_description
1 polymer ?
#
loop_
_entity_poly.entity_id
_entity_poly.type
_entity_poly.pdbx_seq_one_letter_code
_entity_poly.pdbx_strand_id
1 'polypeptide(L)'
;MSELVIKDLHVSIEGKEILKGLNLSVKQGETHAIMGPNGTGKSTLAYTLMGHPLYTVTSGEVWFKDTDILKLRVDERARLGLFLAFQYPVSIPGVTVANFLRTAVNARRRANNPEDKGIPILEFRNMLKEKMEMLKMDSAFAGRYLNEGFSGGEKKRAEILQMATLKPEIAILDETDSGLDIDALRIVADGVNALSGPQLGALVITHYQRLLNYIKPQFVHIMLDGRVVESGGPDLALHLEEQGYDWVREKYEEEKI
;
A
#
# COMPACT_ATOMS: atom_id res chain seq x y z
N MET A 1 -6.11 -16.53 8.78
CA MET A 1 -6.07 -15.29 7.98
C MET A 1 -4.95 -14.45 8.52
N SER A 2 -4.16 -13.84 7.63
CA SER A 2 -3.06 -12.98 8.05
C SER A 2 -3.59 -11.64 8.53
N GLU A 3 -2.95 -11.08 9.54
CA GLU A 3 -3.29 -9.79 10.14
C GLU A 3 -2.01 -8.98 10.32
N LEU A 4 -2.04 -7.71 9.94
CA LEU A 4 -1.03 -6.72 10.26
C LEU A 4 -1.50 -5.96 11.50
N VAL A 5 -0.75 -6.05 12.59
CA VAL A 5 -1.10 -5.43 13.87
C VAL A 5 -0.03 -4.43 14.27
N ILE A 6 -0.42 -3.19 14.47
CA ILE A 6 0.44 -2.09 14.88
C ILE A 6 0.01 -1.67 16.29
N LYS A 7 0.96 -1.64 17.24
CA LYS A 7 0.70 -1.28 18.62
C LYS A 7 1.66 -0.20 19.07
N ASP A 8 1.09 0.90 19.52
CA ASP A 8 1.80 2.02 20.12
C ASP A 8 3.05 2.44 19.34
N LEU A 9 2.93 2.55 18.01
CA LEU A 9 4.05 2.79 17.11
C LEU A 9 4.48 4.25 17.16
N HIS A 10 5.75 4.48 17.54
CA HIS A 10 6.41 5.77 17.51
C HIS A 10 7.53 5.78 16.47
N VAL A 11 7.56 6.81 15.65
CA VAL A 11 8.51 6.94 14.54
C VAL A 11 9.03 8.36 14.42
N SER A 12 10.34 8.49 14.25
CA SER A 12 11.01 9.76 14.05
C SER A 12 11.70 9.85 12.68
N ILE A 13 11.80 11.06 12.14
CA ILE A 13 12.61 11.42 10.98
C ILE A 13 13.57 12.53 11.43
N GLU A 14 14.87 12.35 11.27
CA GLU A 14 15.89 13.34 11.66
C GLU A 14 15.69 13.86 13.09
N GLY A 15 15.30 12.99 14.02
CA GLY A 15 15.08 13.31 15.42
C GLY A 15 13.72 13.96 15.73
N LYS A 16 12.91 14.29 14.74
CA LYS A 16 11.54 14.80 14.92
C LYS A 16 10.55 13.64 14.94
N GLU A 17 9.81 13.50 16.02
CA GLU A 17 8.75 12.50 16.14
C GLU A 17 7.57 12.84 15.23
N ILE A 18 7.17 11.87 14.40
CA ILE A 18 6.06 12.00 13.44
C ILE A 18 4.90 11.09 13.81
N LEU A 19 5.15 9.80 14.09
CA LEU A 19 4.12 8.91 14.65
C LEU A 19 4.27 8.88 16.16
N LYS A 20 3.16 8.98 16.88
CA LYS A 20 3.12 9.26 18.31
C LYS A 20 2.22 8.26 19.06
N GLY A 21 2.50 6.97 18.94
CA GLY A 21 1.71 5.91 19.54
C GLY A 21 0.53 5.48 18.67
N LEU A 22 0.80 5.21 17.38
CA LEU A 22 -0.21 4.79 16.43
C LEU A 22 -0.62 3.34 16.66
N ASN A 23 -1.93 3.10 16.71
CA ASN A 23 -2.53 1.78 16.79
C ASN A 23 -3.41 1.53 15.57
N LEU A 24 -3.24 0.38 14.91
CA LEU A 24 -4.04 -0.02 13.77
C LEU A 24 -3.94 -1.53 13.56
N SER A 25 -5.04 -2.15 13.11
CA SER A 25 -5.04 -3.55 12.67
C SER A 25 -5.69 -3.64 11.30
N VAL A 26 -5.09 -4.41 10.39
CA VAL A 26 -5.60 -4.67 9.05
C VAL A 26 -5.56 -6.17 8.79
N LYS A 27 -6.73 -6.78 8.58
CA LYS A 27 -6.84 -8.21 8.29
C LYS A 27 -6.87 -8.47 6.79
N GLN A 28 -6.36 -9.62 6.44
CA GLN A 28 -6.54 -10.19 5.10
C GLN A 28 -8.05 -10.33 4.81
N GLY A 29 -8.48 -9.83 3.65
CA GLY A 29 -9.90 -9.78 3.27
C GLY A 29 -10.60 -8.46 3.60
N GLU A 30 -9.95 -7.56 4.35
CA GLU A 30 -10.51 -6.25 4.71
C GLU A 30 -9.83 -5.13 3.90
N THR A 31 -10.60 -4.10 3.60
CA THR A 31 -10.09 -2.85 3.02
C THR A 31 -10.28 -1.71 4.01
N HIS A 32 -9.18 -1.14 4.44
CA HIS A 32 -9.10 -0.01 5.34
C HIS A 32 -8.65 1.23 4.59
N ALA A 33 -9.21 2.39 4.91
CA ALA A 33 -8.73 3.68 4.42
C ALA A 33 -8.15 4.50 5.58
N ILE A 34 -7.01 5.13 5.35
CA ILE A 34 -6.48 6.18 6.23
C ILE A 34 -6.65 7.52 5.53
N MET A 35 -7.37 8.43 6.18
CA MET A 35 -7.57 9.81 5.76
C MET A 35 -6.95 10.76 6.78
N GLY A 36 -6.63 11.95 6.34
CA GLY A 36 -6.09 13.00 7.22
C GLY A 36 -5.40 14.09 6.41
N PRO A 37 -5.22 15.28 6.99
CA PRO A 37 -4.50 16.38 6.37
C PRO A 37 -3.05 16.00 5.99
N ASN A 38 -2.44 16.80 5.11
CA ASN A 38 -1.03 16.63 4.78
C ASN A 38 -0.16 16.84 6.04
N GLY A 39 0.92 16.06 6.14
CA GLY A 39 1.86 16.15 7.26
C GLY A 39 1.44 15.40 8.54
N THR A 40 0.32 14.67 8.56
CA THR A 40 -0.12 13.91 9.73
C THR A 40 0.62 12.58 9.94
N GLY A 41 1.49 12.19 8.98
CA GLY A 41 2.31 10.97 9.11
C GLY A 41 1.82 9.76 8.31
N LYS A 42 0.84 9.89 7.41
CA LYS A 42 0.28 8.78 6.62
C LYS A 42 1.36 8.05 5.80
N SER A 43 2.13 8.77 4.99
CA SER A 43 3.22 8.18 4.22
C SER A 43 4.38 7.72 5.12
N THR A 44 4.60 8.38 6.27
CA THR A 44 5.55 7.91 7.29
C THR A 44 5.17 6.50 7.75
N LEU A 45 3.88 6.25 8.01
CA LEU A 45 3.40 4.91 8.36
C LEU A 45 3.70 3.91 7.23
N ALA A 46 3.31 4.22 5.99
CA ALA A 46 3.52 3.34 4.83
C ALA A 46 5.00 2.95 4.65
N TYR A 47 5.89 3.93 4.68
CA TYR A 47 7.33 3.69 4.52
C TYR A 47 7.95 2.96 5.72
N THR A 48 7.50 3.25 6.95
CA THR A 48 7.95 2.54 8.16
C THR A 48 7.57 1.07 8.09
N LEU A 49 6.34 0.74 7.70
CA LEU A 49 5.88 -0.64 7.55
C LEU A 49 6.73 -1.42 6.54
N MET A 50 7.23 -0.76 5.50
CA MET A 50 8.14 -1.37 4.53
C MET A 50 9.62 -1.31 4.91
N GLY A 51 9.98 -0.64 6.00
CA GLY A 51 11.36 -0.62 6.52
C GLY A 51 12.28 0.35 5.79
N HIS A 52 11.73 1.47 5.32
CA HIS A 52 12.54 2.50 4.66
C HIS A 52 13.53 3.14 5.65
N PRO A 53 14.83 3.25 5.30
CA PRO A 53 15.90 3.57 6.26
C PRO A 53 15.86 4.99 6.85
N LEU A 54 15.14 5.92 6.23
CA LEU A 54 14.97 7.28 6.76
C LEU A 54 14.08 7.35 8.00
N TYR A 55 13.28 6.32 8.27
CA TYR A 55 12.29 6.30 9.34
C TYR A 55 12.81 5.46 10.50
N THR A 56 13.05 6.10 11.63
CA THR A 56 13.54 5.44 12.84
C THR A 56 12.39 5.11 13.78
N VAL A 57 12.11 3.84 13.98
CA VAL A 57 11.17 3.38 15.00
C VAL A 57 11.82 3.57 16.38
N THR A 58 11.18 4.37 17.24
CA THR A 58 11.68 4.68 18.60
C THR A 58 11.04 3.82 19.66
N SER A 59 9.78 3.42 19.46
CA SER A 59 9.07 2.43 20.31
C SER A 59 7.87 1.85 19.59
N GLY A 60 7.21 0.86 20.19
CA GLY A 60 6.05 0.16 19.67
C GLY A 60 6.38 -1.15 18.96
N GLU A 61 5.36 -1.81 18.48
CA GLU A 61 5.44 -3.14 17.87
C GLU A 61 4.66 -3.19 16.56
N VAL A 62 5.18 -3.94 15.58
CA VAL A 62 4.45 -4.25 14.35
C VAL A 62 4.57 -5.74 14.03
N TRP A 63 3.44 -6.42 14.09
CA TRP A 63 3.35 -7.87 13.88
C TRP A 63 2.62 -8.20 12.58
N PHE A 64 3.18 -9.13 11.83
CA PHE A 64 2.53 -9.74 10.67
C PHE A 64 2.86 -11.24 10.61
N LYS A 65 1.84 -12.12 10.57
CA LYS A 65 2.03 -13.58 10.60
C LYS A 65 2.90 -14.04 11.78
N ASP A 66 2.58 -13.60 12.96
CA ASP A 66 3.35 -13.91 14.19
C ASP A 66 4.84 -13.51 14.13
N THR A 67 5.21 -12.65 13.18
CA THR A 67 6.56 -12.15 12.99
C THR A 67 6.61 -10.65 13.28
N ASP A 68 7.55 -10.24 14.13
CA ASP A 68 7.87 -8.83 14.33
C ASP A 68 8.60 -8.29 13.10
N ILE A 69 7.86 -7.55 12.25
CA ILE A 69 8.40 -7.06 10.98
C ILE A 69 9.43 -5.93 11.16
N LEU A 70 9.50 -5.31 12.33
CA LEU A 70 10.49 -4.25 12.59
C LEU A 70 11.91 -4.81 12.57
N LYS A 71 12.08 -6.11 12.86
CA LYS A 71 13.38 -6.83 12.82
C LYS A 71 13.77 -7.30 11.42
N LEU A 72 12.84 -7.23 10.46
CA LEU A 72 13.04 -7.71 9.10
C LEU A 72 13.57 -6.60 8.18
N ARG A 73 14.42 -6.99 7.22
CA ARG A 73 14.85 -6.14 6.13
C ARG A 73 13.70 -5.89 5.15
N VAL A 74 13.81 -4.86 4.33
CA VAL A 74 12.81 -4.48 3.30
C VAL A 74 12.41 -5.65 2.40
N ASP A 75 13.40 -6.40 1.89
CA ASP A 75 13.18 -7.54 1.00
C ASP A 75 12.53 -8.74 1.72
N GLU A 76 12.78 -8.91 3.01
CA GLU A 76 12.15 -9.95 3.83
C GLU A 76 10.68 -9.64 4.09
N ARG A 77 10.34 -8.38 4.39
CA ARG A 77 8.94 -7.92 4.52
C ARG A 77 8.15 -8.15 3.25
N ALA A 78 8.73 -7.82 2.08
CA ALA A 78 8.10 -8.05 0.78
C ALA A 78 7.89 -9.55 0.49
N ARG A 79 8.87 -10.39 0.80
CA ARG A 79 8.75 -11.85 0.64
C ARG A 79 7.74 -12.46 1.61
N LEU A 80 7.61 -11.90 2.81
CA LEU A 80 6.62 -12.34 3.80
C LEU A 80 5.18 -12.10 3.33
N GLY A 81 4.96 -11.14 2.43
CA GLY A 81 3.67 -10.87 1.81
C GLY A 81 3.16 -9.44 1.94
N LEU A 82 3.99 -8.51 2.37
CA LEU A 82 3.67 -7.08 2.37
C LEU A 82 4.00 -6.46 0.99
N PHE A 83 3.23 -5.46 0.60
CA PHE A 83 3.43 -4.70 -0.63
C PHE A 83 3.15 -3.22 -0.39
N LEU A 84 3.93 -2.35 -1.06
CA LEU A 84 3.70 -0.91 -1.07
C LEU A 84 3.59 -0.41 -2.50
N ALA A 85 2.46 0.21 -2.84
CA ALA A 85 2.35 1.09 -3.99
C ALA A 85 2.74 2.51 -3.53
N PHE A 86 3.77 3.05 -4.15
CA PHE A 86 4.37 4.32 -3.76
C PHE A 86 3.56 5.52 -4.28
N GLN A 87 3.59 6.62 -3.56
CA GLN A 87 3.08 7.89 -4.08
C GLN A 87 3.80 8.28 -5.38
N TYR A 88 5.13 8.18 -5.40
CA TYR A 88 6.00 8.45 -6.55
C TYR A 88 6.88 7.24 -6.89
N PRO A 89 6.41 6.35 -7.80
CA PRO A 89 7.20 5.18 -8.19
C PRO A 89 8.51 5.56 -8.88
N VAL A 90 9.62 4.99 -8.39
CA VAL A 90 10.97 5.26 -8.89
C VAL A 90 11.22 4.48 -10.19
N SER A 91 11.94 5.09 -11.14
CA SER A 91 12.39 4.43 -12.36
C SER A 91 13.62 3.57 -12.10
N ILE A 92 13.67 2.38 -12.75
CA ILE A 92 14.83 1.49 -12.69
C ILE A 92 15.35 1.26 -14.11
N PRO A 93 16.30 2.11 -14.57
CA PRO A 93 16.86 1.99 -15.91
C PRO A 93 17.53 0.63 -16.13
N GLY A 94 17.38 0.07 -17.33
CA GLY A 94 17.99 -1.21 -17.69
C GLY A 94 17.26 -2.45 -17.17
N VAL A 95 16.26 -2.32 -16.30
CA VAL A 95 15.46 -3.43 -15.77
C VAL A 95 14.07 -3.40 -16.39
N THR A 96 13.73 -4.36 -17.23
CA THR A 96 12.41 -4.45 -17.85
C THR A 96 11.35 -4.86 -16.83
N VAL A 97 10.10 -4.43 -17.05
CA VAL A 97 8.93 -4.82 -16.23
C VAL A 97 8.86 -6.34 -16.08
N ALA A 98 9.03 -7.09 -17.17
CA ALA A 98 8.99 -8.55 -17.14
C ALA A 98 10.14 -9.15 -16.29
N ASN A 99 11.37 -8.65 -16.43
CA ASN A 99 12.51 -9.15 -15.66
C ASN A 99 12.36 -8.84 -14.17
N PHE A 100 11.92 -7.62 -13.83
CA PHE A 100 11.65 -7.23 -12.46
C PHE A 100 10.61 -8.16 -11.81
N LEU A 101 9.46 -8.31 -12.45
CA LEU A 101 8.36 -9.12 -11.92
C LEU A 101 8.72 -10.60 -11.80
N ARG A 102 9.40 -11.18 -12.81
CA ARG A 102 9.83 -12.56 -12.74
C ARG A 102 10.84 -12.80 -11.62
N THR A 103 11.77 -11.86 -11.41
CA THR A 103 12.73 -11.92 -10.32
C THR A 103 12.06 -11.87 -8.96
N ALA A 104 11.10 -10.96 -8.80
CA ALA A 104 10.34 -10.82 -7.54
C ALA A 104 9.47 -12.06 -7.25
N VAL A 105 8.78 -12.61 -8.26
CA VAL A 105 8.02 -13.87 -8.14
C VAL A 105 8.95 -15.01 -7.69
N ASN A 106 10.10 -15.15 -8.32
CA ASN A 106 11.06 -16.20 -7.98
C ASN A 106 11.65 -16.02 -6.58
N ALA A 107 11.92 -14.79 -6.16
CA ALA A 107 12.39 -14.50 -4.80
C ALA A 107 11.36 -14.92 -3.75
N ARG A 108 10.07 -14.65 -3.99
CA ARG A 108 8.98 -15.07 -3.08
C ARG A 108 8.79 -16.60 -3.07
N ARG A 109 8.85 -17.26 -4.23
CA ARG A 109 8.78 -18.72 -4.33
C ARG A 109 9.88 -19.40 -3.52
N ARG A 110 11.12 -18.90 -3.65
CA ARG A 110 12.28 -19.45 -2.91
C ARG A 110 12.25 -19.15 -1.41
N ALA A 111 11.61 -18.07 -0.99
CA ALA A 111 11.39 -17.82 0.44
C ALA A 111 10.49 -18.86 1.08
N ASN A 112 9.50 -19.36 0.32
CA ASN A 112 8.59 -20.42 0.77
C ASN A 112 9.16 -21.84 0.57
N ASN A 113 9.97 -22.03 -0.47
CA ASN A 113 10.66 -23.28 -0.78
C ASN A 113 12.04 -22.99 -1.37
N PRO A 114 13.14 -23.12 -0.60
CA PRO A 114 14.51 -22.82 -1.06
C PRO A 114 14.94 -23.61 -2.30
N GLU A 115 14.41 -24.80 -2.52
CA GLU A 115 14.72 -25.67 -3.66
C GLU A 115 13.92 -25.30 -4.94
N ASP A 116 13.04 -24.28 -4.87
CA ASP A 116 12.24 -23.86 -6.02
C ASP A 116 13.13 -23.30 -7.13
N LYS A 117 13.08 -23.92 -8.32
CA LYS A 117 13.84 -23.56 -9.51
C LYS A 117 13.37 -22.25 -10.17
N GLY A 118 12.30 -21.68 -9.68
CA GLY A 118 11.62 -20.50 -10.23
C GLY A 118 10.54 -20.85 -11.25
N ILE A 119 9.74 -19.85 -11.59
CA ILE A 119 8.65 -20.00 -12.56
C ILE A 119 9.20 -20.24 -13.97
N PRO A 120 8.74 -21.25 -14.74
CA PRO A 120 9.08 -21.47 -16.13
C PRO A 120 8.77 -20.20 -16.97
N ILE A 121 9.61 -19.92 -17.97
CA ILE A 121 9.49 -18.67 -18.76
C ILE A 121 8.13 -18.58 -19.47
N LEU A 122 7.65 -19.68 -20.04
CA LEU A 122 6.39 -19.70 -20.77
C LEU A 122 5.19 -19.47 -19.83
N GLU A 123 5.21 -20.13 -18.67
CA GLU A 123 4.19 -19.96 -17.63
C GLU A 123 4.14 -18.51 -17.14
N PHE A 124 5.31 -17.93 -16.85
CA PHE A 124 5.41 -16.53 -16.44
C PHE A 124 4.88 -15.57 -17.52
N ARG A 125 5.22 -15.79 -18.79
CA ARG A 125 4.72 -14.96 -19.90
C ARG A 125 3.21 -15.00 -20.03
N ASN A 126 2.62 -16.17 -19.92
CA ASN A 126 1.17 -16.35 -20.00
C ASN A 126 0.47 -15.64 -18.81
N MET A 127 0.99 -15.85 -17.60
CA MET A 127 0.49 -15.16 -16.40
C MET A 127 0.58 -13.65 -16.54
N LEU A 128 1.73 -13.11 -16.96
CA LEU A 128 1.93 -11.68 -17.11
C LEU A 128 0.98 -11.09 -18.16
N LYS A 129 0.81 -11.77 -19.30
CA LYS A 129 -0.13 -11.36 -20.35
C LYS A 129 -1.55 -11.27 -19.83
N GLU A 130 -2.04 -12.30 -19.13
CA GLU A 130 -3.37 -12.30 -18.49
C GLU A 130 -3.57 -11.09 -17.56
N LYS A 131 -2.57 -10.78 -16.71
CA LYS A 131 -2.66 -9.64 -15.78
C LYS A 131 -2.62 -8.29 -16.51
N MET A 132 -1.85 -8.19 -17.58
CA MET A 132 -1.80 -6.98 -18.41
C MET A 132 -3.12 -6.76 -19.16
N GLU A 133 -3.75 -7.81 -19.69
CA GLU A 133 -5.08 -7.74 -20.31
C GLU A 133 -6.16 -7.29 -19.32
N MET A 134 -6.15 -7.83 -18.08
CA MET A 134 -7.05 -7.41 -17.02
C MET A 134 -6.93 -5.91 -16.72
N LEU A 135 -5.72 -5.35 -16.77
CA LEU A 135 -5.44 -3.94 -16.51
C LEU A 135 -5.48 -3.05 -17.76
N LYS A 136 -5.93 -3.58 -18.91
CA LYS A 136 -5.97 -2.89 -20.21
C LYS A 136 -4.60 -2.28 -20.58
N MET A 137 -3.52 -2.99 -20.28
CA MET A 137 -2.14 -2.60 -20.59
C MET A 137 -1.70 -3.27 -21.90
N ASP A 138 -1.00 -2.50 -22.75
CA ASP A 138 -0.38 -3.04 -23.95
C ASP A 138 0.74 -4.03 -23.58
N SER A 139 0.81 -5.16 -24.26
CA SER A 139 1.81 -6.20 -24.05
C SER A 139 3.26 -5.70 -24.24
N ALA A 140 3.47 -4.65 -25.04
CA ALA A 140 4.76 -4.00 -25.22
C ALA A 140 5.35 -3.44 -23.92
N PHE A 141 4.49 -3.12 -22.93
CA PHE A 141 4.93 -2.67 -21.61
C PHE A 141 5.85 -3.66 -20.90
N ALA A 142 5.67 -4.96 -21.10
CA ALA A 142 6.51 -5.99 -20.51
C ALA A 142 8.01 -5.82 -20.84
N GLY A 143 8.32 -5.30 -22.03
CA GLY A 143 9.69 -5.06 -22.51
C GLY A 143 10.25 -3.67 -22.15
N ARG A 144 9.44 -2.73 -21.68
CA ARG A 144 9.91 -1.39 -21.29
C ARG A 144 10.62 -1.44 -19.94
N TYR A 145 11.56 -0.52 -19.71
CA TYR A 145 12.22 -0.38 -18.42
C TYR A 145 11.24 0.15 -17.37
N LEU A 146 11.30 -0.41 -16.17
CA LEU A 146 10.33 -0.14 -15.12
C LEU A 146 10.28 1.34 -14.79
N ASN A 147 9.11 1.94 -14.97
CA ASN A 147 8.77 3.34 -14.71
C ASN A 147 9.58 4.37 -15.53
N GLU A 148 10.48 3.96 -16.43
CA GLU A 148 11.26 4.88 -17.26
C GLU A 148 10.40 5.43 -18.41
N GLY A 149 10.23 6.76 -18.43
CA GLY A 149 9.40 7.42 -19.44
C GLY A 149 7.90 7.09 -19.35
N PHE A 150 7.44 6.51 -18.24
CA PHE A 150 6.02 6.26 -18.02
C PHE A 150 5.31 7.55 -17.60
N SER A 151 4.10 7.77 -18.13
CA SER A 151 3.17 8.75 -17.60
C SER A 151 2.73 8.39 -16.17
N GLY A 152 2.14 9.34 -15.44
CA GLY A 152 1.61 9.08 -14.10
C GLY A 152 0.65 7.88 -14.05
N GLY A 153 -0.31 7.85 -14.97
CA GLY A 153 -1.27 6.74 -15.07
C GLY A 153 -0.63 5.41 -15.45
N GLU A 154 0.41 5.40 -16.30
CA GLU A 154 1.17 4.20 -16.65
C GLU A 154 1.95 3.66 -15.45
N LYS A 155 2.57 4.54 -14.65
CA LYS A 155 3.27 4.15 -13.41
C LYS A 155 2.33 3.49 -12.42
N LYS A 156 1.15 4.07 -12.20
CA LYS A 156 0.15 3.51 -11.29
C LYS A 156 -0.40 2.17 -11.77
N ARG A 157 -0.69 2.03 -13.06
CA ARG A 157 -1.06 0.72 -13.65
C ARG A 157 0.05 -0.32 -13.50
N ALA A 158 1.32 0.10 -13.65
CA ALA A 158 2.46 -0.79 -13.43
C ALA A 158 2.57 -1.25 -11.96
N GLU A 159 2.22 -0.42 -10.98
CA GLU A 159 2.13 -0.82 -9.57
C GLU A 159 1.01 -1.83 -9.32
N ILE A 160 -0.18 -1.60 -9.90
CA ILE A 160 -1.28 -2.58 -9.82
C ILE A 160 -0.90 -3.90 -10.52
N LEU A 161 -0.18 -3.85 -11.65
CA LEU A 161 0.37 -5.05 -12.29
C LEU A 161 1.34 -5.80 -11.38
N GLN A 162 2.20 -5.08 -10.65
CA GLN A 162 3.08 -5.69 -9.64
C GLN A 162 2.26 -6.37 -8.54
N MET A 163 1.26 -5.71 -8.00
CA MET A 163 0.36 -6.27 -6.99
C MET A 163 -0.38 -7.50 -7.50
N ALA A 164 -0.94 -7.45 -8.73
CA ALA A 164 -1.62 -8.58 -9.38
C ALA A 164 -0.71 -9.80 -9.59
N THR A 165 0.57 -9.54 -9.91
CA THR A 165 1.57 -10.58 -10.20
C THR A 165 2.14 -11.18 -8.92
N LEU A 166 2.45 -10.36 -7.92
CA LEU A 166 3.07 -10.77 -6.67
C LEU A 166 2.06 -11.33 -5.66
N LYS A 167 0.78 -11.00 -5.79
CA LYS A 167 -0.32 -11.46 -4.90
C LYS A 167 0.05 -11.30 -3.42
N PRO A 168 0.28 -10.06 -2.95
CA PRO A 168 0.56 -9.82 -1.54
C PRO A 168 -0.63 -10.24 -0.67
N GLU A 169 -0.40 -10.42 0.62
CA GLU A 169 -1.47 -10.67 1.59
C GLU A 169 -1.97 -9.37 2.20
N ILE A 170 -1.05 -8.39 2.36
CA ILE A 170 -1.40 -7.02 2.74
C ILE A 170 -0.75 -6.06 1.73
N ALA A 171 -1.56 -5.20 1.12
CA ALA A 171 -1.12 -4.12 0.25
C ALA A 171 -1.37 -2.76 0.90
N ILE A 172 -0.34 -1.94 0.93
CA ILE A 172 -0.40 -0.55 1.36
C ILE A 172 -0.38 0.31 0.09
N LEU A 173 -1.39 1.14 -0.11
CA LEU A 173 -1.56 1.97 -1.30
C LEU A 173 -1.41 3.44 -0.86
N ASP A 174 -0.21 4.01 -1.03
CA ASP A 174 0.08 5.37 -0.57
C ASP A 174 -0.21 6.38 -1.67
N GLU A 175 -1.29 7.15 -1.49
CA GLU A 175 -1.78 8.21 -2.39
C GLU A 175 -1.73 7.81 -3.88
N THR A 176 -2.24 6.62 -4.18
CA THR A 176 -2.23 6.06 -5.54
C THR A 176 -3.10 6.82 -6.53
N ASP A 177 -3.89 7.76 -6.06
CA ASP A 177 -4.75 8.68 -6.80
C ASP A 177 -4.10 10.02 -7.13
N SER A 178 -2.93 10.32 -6.55
CA SER A 178 -2.25 11.60 -6.74
C SER A 178 -1.83 11.82 -8.18
N GLY A 179 -2.24 12.96 -8.76
CA GLY A 179 -1.87 13.37 -10.11
C GLY A 179 -2.54 12.56 -11.23
N LEU A 180 -3.56 11.76 -10.94
CA LEU A 180 -4.33 11.02 -11.93
C LEU A 180 -5.55 11.81 -12.42
N ASP A 181 -5.82 11.70 -13.71
CA ASP A 181 -7.13 12.05 -14.28
C ASP A 181 -8.20 11.02 -13.87
N ILE A 182 -9.46 11.32 -14.16
CA ILE A 182 -10.60 10.49 -13.76
C ILE A 182 -10.52 9.08 -14.37
N ASP A 183 -10.06 8.96 -15.60
CA ASP A 183 -10.01 7.68 -16.30
C ASP A 183 -8.90 6.79 -15.75
N ALA A 184 -7.71 7.36 -15.50
CA ALA A 184 -6.61 6.65 -14.86
C ALA A 184 -6.95 6.22 -13.42
N LEU A 185 -7.62 7.10 -12.66
CA LEU A 185 -8.11 6.79 -11.32
C LEU A 185 -9.06 5.59 -11.32
N ARG A 186 -10.02 5.58 -12.26
CA ARG A 186 -10.99 4.50 -12.39
C ARG A 186 -10.31 3.17 -12.73
N ILE A 187 -9.33 3.17 -13.65
CA ILE A 187 -8.56 1.96 -14.00
C ILE A 187 -7.78 1.43 -12.79
N VAL A 188 -7.16 2.30 -12.01
CA VAL A 188 -6.45 1.91 -10.77
C VAL A 188 -7.42 1.30 -9.76
N ALA A 189 -8.55 1.95 -9.51
CA ALA A 189 -9.56 1.46 -8.59
C ALA A 189 -10.17 0.11 -9.05
N ASP A 190 -10.48 -0.03 -10.34
CA ASP A 190 -10.96 -1.29 -10.93
C ASP A 190 -9.92 -2.41 -10.74
N GLY A 191 -8.63 -2.09 -10.91
CA GLY A 191 -7.54 -3.03 -10.68
C GLY A 191 -7.43 -3.46 -9.21
N VAL A 192 -7.55 -2.53 -8.27
CA VAL A 192 -7.57 -2.82 -6.83
C VAL A 192 -8.78 -3.70 -6.50
N ASN A 193 -9.98 -3.32 -6.98
CA ASN A 193 -11.21 -4.08 -6.73
C ASN A 193 -11.16 -5.50 -7.31
N ALA A 194 -10.56 -5.67 -8.50
CA ALA A 194 -10.40 -6.99 -9.12
C ALA A 194 -9.44 -7.90 -8.32
N LEU A 195 -8.55 -7.32 -7.52
CA LEU A 195 -7.63 -8.05 -6.65
C LEU A 195 -8.16 -8.19 -5.22
N SER A 196 -9.14 -7.37 -4.83
CA SER A 196 -9.79 -7.43 -3.53
C SER A 196 -10.53 -8.74 -3.34
N GLY A 197 -10.53 -9.25 -2.12
CA GLY A 197 -11.16 -10.52 -1.77
C GLY A 197 -10.49 -11.16 -0.56
N PRO A 198 -10.86 -12.38 -0.19
CA PRO A 198 -10.44 -12.98 1.07
C PRO A 198 -8.92 -13.22 1.21
N GLN A 199 -8.17 -13.04 0.11
CA GLN A 199 -6.71 -13.26 0.08
C GLN A 199 -5.90 -11.98 0.17
N LEU A 200 -6.53 -10.79 0.10
CA LEU A 200 -5.85 -9.49 0.13
C LEU A 200 -6.47 -8.58 1.18
N GLY A 201 -5.68 -8.14 2.14
CA GLY A 201 -5.98 -6.98 2.98
C GLY A 201 -5.40 -5.72 2.32
N ALA A 202 -6.15 -4.63 2.28
CA ALA A 202 -5.71 -3.38 1.68
C ALA A 202 -5.75 -2.24 2.70
N LEU A 203 -4.65 -1.48 2.77
CA LEU A 203 -4.56 -0.23 3.52
C LEU A 203 -4.40 0.91 2.51
N VAL A 204 -5.47 1.62 2.23
CA VAL A 204 -5.53 2.72 1.26
C VAL A 204 -5.29 4.04 1.99
N ILE A 205 -4.19 4.69 1.67
CA ILE A 205 -3.88 6.03 2.20
C ILE A 205 -4.26 7.04 1.12
N THR A 206 -5.18 7.94 1.45
CA THR A 206 -5.61 9.01 0.56
C THR A 206 -6.14 10.20 1.35
N HIS A 207 -6.04 11.37 0.76
CA HIS A 207 -6.73 12.57 1.25
C HIS A 207 -7.94 12.94 0.37
N TYR A 208 -8.23 12.14 -0.67
CA TYR A 208 -9.35 12.33 -1.57
C TYR A 208 -10.40 11.24 -1.41
N GLN A 209 -11.59 11.61 -1.04
CA GLN A 209 -12.72 10.68 -0.99
C GLN A 209 -13.05 10.08 -2.36
N ARG A 210 -12.72 10.79 -3.43
CA ARG A 210 -13.03 10.34 -4.80
C ARG A 210 -12.51 8.93 -5.12
N LEU A 211 -11.33 8.54 -4.59
CA LEU A 211 -10.82 7.18 -4.70
C LEU A 211 -11.70 6.20 -3.92
N LEU A 212 -12.13 6.57 -2.72
CA LEU A 212 -12.92 5.72 -1.82
C LEU A 212 -14.32 5.43 -2.37
N ASN A 213 -14.87 6.31 -3.22
CA ASN A 213 -16.13 6.07 -3.93
C ASN A 213 -16.04 4.87 -4.89
N TYR A 214 -14.85 4.57 -5.40
CA TYR A 214 -14.60 3.41 -6.26
C TYR A 214 -14.15 2.17 -5.50
N ILE A 215 -13.25 2.30 -4.50
CA ILE A 215 -12.67 1.17 -3.75
C ILE A 215 -13.61 0.67 -2.64
N LYS A 216 -14.43 1.54 -2.03
CA LYS A 216 -15.42 1.24 -0.99
C LYS A 216 -14.81 0.47 0.20
N PRO A 217 -13.99 1.12 1.03
CA PRO A 217 -13.38 0.49 2.19
C PRO A 217 -14.45 0.10 3.24
N GLN A 218 -14.20 -0.99 3.97
CA GLN A 218 -15.06 -1.38 5.11
C GLN A 218 -14.78 -0.54 6.35
N PHE A 219 -13.53 -0.07 6.49
CA PHE A 219 -13.10 0.72 7.65
C PHE A 219 -12.42 1.99 7.19
N VAL A 220 -12.72 3.08 7.86
CA VAL A 220 -12.09 4.39 7.62
C VAL A 220 -11.50 4.89 8.93
N HIS A 221 -10.24 5.33 8.86
CA HIS A 221 -9.48 5.85 9.99
C HIS A 221 -9.06 7.28 9.71
N ILE A 222 -9.24 8.17 10.67
CA ILE A 222 -8.76 9.55 10.57
C ILE A 222 -7.47 9.68 11.35
N MET A 223 -6.46 10.20 10.67
CA MET A 223 -5.14 10.40 11.24
C MET A 223 -4.86 11.89 11.44
N LEU A 224 -4.59 12.29 12.69
CA LEU A 224 -4.15 13.62 13.08
C LEU A 224 -2.94 13.51 14.01
N ASP A 225 -2.01 14.42 13.88
CA ASP A 225 -0.83 14.55 14.75
C ASP A 225 -0.11 13.22 15.04
N GLY A 226 0.06 12.38 14.02
CA GLY A 226 0.76 11.10 14.14
C GLY A 226 -0.02 9.97 14.83
N ARG A 227 -1.33 10.11 15.03
CA ARG A 227 -2.21 9.14 15.68
C ARG A 227 -3.44 8.86 14.84
N VAL A 228 -4.00 7.68 14.97
CA VAL A 228 -5.38 7.41 14.56
C VAL A 228 -6.28 7.93 15.68
N VAL A 229 -7.08 8.95 15.38
CA VAL A 229 -7.92 9.65 16.37
C VAL A 229 -9.39 9.28 16.27
N GLU A 230 -9.84 8.81 15.12
CA GLU A 230 -11.21 8.34 14.90
C GLU A 230 -11.20 7.15 13.98
N SER A 231 -12.13 6.20 14.17
CA SER A 231 -12.29 5.04 13.31
C SER A 231 -13.77 4.71 13.16
N GLY A 232 -14.17 4.37 11.94
CA GLY A 232 -15.58 4.07 11.65
C GLY A 232 -15.76 3.31 10.34
N GLY A 233 -17.00 3.22 9.91
CA GLY A 233 -17.39 2.66 8.62
C GLY A 233 -17.22 3.66 7.46
N PRO A 234 -17.71 3.30 6.25
CA PRO A 234 -17.61 4.16 5.05
C PRO A 234 -18.25 5.55 5.23
N ASP A 235 -19.27 5.68 6.06
CA ASP A 235 -19.96 6.95 6.32
C ASP A 235 -19.04 8.01 6.94
N LEU A 236 -17.97 7.58 7.62
CA LEU A 236 -16.98 8.49 8.18
C LEU A 236 -16.26 9.29 7.08
N ALA A 237 -15.99 8.68 5.93
CA ALA A 237 -15.40 9.37 4.78
C ALA A 237 -16.36 10.40 4.17
N LEU A 238 -17.67 10.09 4.11
CA LEU A 238 -18.70 11.02 3.65
C LEU A 238 -18.80 12.23 4.58
N HIS A 239 -18.81 11.96 5.88
CA HIS A 239 -18.85 13.01 6.89
C HIS A 239 -17.64 13.97 6.81
N LEU A 240 -16.45 13.42 6.54
CA LEU A 240 -15.25 14.23 6.29
C LEU A 240 -15.35 15.12 5.04
N GLU A 241 -15.99 14.63 3.97
CA GLU A 241 -16.17 15.44 2.75
C GLU A 241 -17.12 16.61 3.00
N GLU A 242 -18.16 16.38 3.79
CA GLU A 242 -19.19 17.39 4.08
C GLU A 242 -18.73 18.44 5.11
N GLN A 243 -18.03 18.00 6.16
CA GLN A 243 -17.74 18.82 7.34
C GLN A 243 -16.24 19.21 7.46
N GLY A 244 -15.36 18.61 6.62
CA GLY A 244 -13.92 18.81 6.77
C GLY A 244 -13.36 18.14 8.03
N TYR A 245 -12.18 18.57 8.47
CA TYR A 245 -11.44 17.99 9.62
C TYR A 245 -11.63 18.75 10.94
N ASP A 246 -12.34 19.89 10.96
CA ASP A 246 -12.35 20.76 12.13
C ASP A 246 -13.07 20.13 13.32
N TRP A 247 -14.20 19.46 13.10
CA TRP A 247 -14.93 18.73 14.14
C TRP A 247 -14.09 17.60 14.78
N VAL A 248 -13.22 16.92 13.99
CA VAL A 248 -12.33 15.89 14.53
C VAL A 248 -11.22 16.51 15.38
N ARG A 249 -10.71 17.68 14.97
CA ARG A 249 -9.70 18.42 15.75
C ARG A 249 -10.25 18.87 17.08
N GLU A 250 -11.44 19.48 17.09
CA GLU A 250 -12.12 19.91 18.31
C GLU A 250 -12.32 18.73 19.27
N LYS A 251 -12.90 17.63 18.80
CA LYS A 251 -13.08 16.41 19.59
C LYS A 251 -11.75 15.89 20.16
N TYR A 252 -10.71 15.84 19.34
CA TYR A 252 -9.40 15.34 19.75
C TYR A 252 -8.69 16.25 20.75
N GLU A 253 -8.89 17.56 20.67
CA GLU A 253 -8.37 18.52 21.65
C GLU A 253 -9.09 18.40 22.99
N GLU A 254 -10.41 18.19 23.00
CA GLU A 254 -11.20 17.95 24.21
C GLU A 254 -10.78 16.67 24.95
N GLU A 255 -10.43 15.59 24.22
CA GLU A 255 -9.98 14.34 24.81
C GLU A 255 -8.54 14.40 25.41
N LYS A 256 -7.77 15.46 25.11
CA LYS A 256 -6.42 15.68 25.66
C LYS A 256 -6.42 16.41 27.00
N ILE A 257 -7.56 17.00 27.41
CA ILE A 257 -7.73 17.75 28.66
C ILE A 257 -8.15 16.80 29.77
#